data_198e9bcdd2c90f98e7dc44693ea5e5a1
#
_entry.id   198e9bcdd2c90f98e7dc44693ea5e5a1
#
_cell.length_a   1.000
_cell.length_b   1.000
_cell.length_c   1.000
_cell.angle_alpha   90.00
_cell.angle_beta   90.00
_cell.angle_gamma   90.00
#
_symmetry.space_group_name_H-M   'P 1'
#
loop_
_entity.id
_entity.type
_entity.pdbx_description
1 polymer ?
#
loop_
_entity_poly.entity_id
_entity_poly.type
_entity_poly.pdbx_seq_one_letter_code
_entity_poly.pdbx_strand_id
1 'polypeptide(L)'
;TLVIEATGGFDSRASIARIAARDGVILRFPLVEGHQGIRAFVQDRLKRAGLRIESDALEHMLAICSDDTRQLANEVAKLASYVGPGGVADMEAVRAIVSPSRSSVVFDLADTIAERQVDQALGLVRDLVGRGESAVFLATLLAGRFRMLYQARMLMDEVPEVARLAKRGRYSSSFGAELTKAVPEATRALFPEDKQNSLLKQHPFVAYKSLQAAAGFTAEELAEALGHLLNLDAALKSTTGLEDIALLELVIIELCGQHGRGAAAIVARALD
;
A
#
# COMPACT_ATOMS: atom_id res chain seq x y z
N THR A 1 38.40 -21.69 -1.40
CA THR A 1 36.97 -21.88 -1.12
C THR A 1 36.18 -21.46 -2.35
N LEU A 2 35.26 -22.32 -2.83
CA LEU A 2 34.35 -22.02 -3.93
C LEU A 2 33.00 -21.67 -3.33
N VAL A 3 32.42 -20.53 -3.73
CA VAL A 3 31.06 -20.11 -3.36
C VAL A 3 30.23 -20.10 -4.64
N ILE A 4 29.08 -20.80 -4.60
CA ILE A 4 28.15 -20.85 -5.72
C ILE A 4 26.83 -20.26 -5.23
N GLU A 5 26.34 -19.21 -5.91
CA GLU A 5 25.06 -18.59 -5.67
C GLU A 5 24.06 -19.05 -6.74
N ALA A 6 22.86 -19.45 -6.32
CA ALA A 6 21.75 -19.78 -7.19
C ALA A 6 20.49 -19.02 -6.75
N THR A 7 19.96 -18.17 -7.64
CA THR A 7 18.72 -17.43 -7.44
C THR A 7 17.55 -18.16 -8.10
N GLY A 8 16.40 -18.20 -7.43
CA GLY A 8 15.15 -18.71 -8.02
C GLY A 8 14.91 -20.22 -7.94
N GLY A 9 15.72 -20.92 -7.19
CA GLY A 9 15.54 -22.35 -6.98
C GLY A 9 16.71 -23.19 -7.44
N PHE A 10 16.84 -24.35 -6.83
CA PHE A 10 17.99 -25.21 -6.96
C PHE A 10 17.54 -26.66 -7.01
N ASP A 11 17.80 -27.34 -8.15
CA ASP A 11 17.49 -28.76 -8.24
C ASP A 11 18.48 -29.57 -7.39
N SER A 12 17.98 -30.12 -6.30
CA SER A 12 18.79 -30.94 -5.38
C SER A 12 19.33 -32.22 -6.05
N ARG A 13 18.80 -32.62 -7.21
CA ARG A 13 19.23 -33.77 -7.98
C ARG A 13 20.39 -33.47 -8.92
N ALA A 14 20.67 -32.19 -9.18
CA ALA A 14 21.79 -31.78 -10.00
C ALA A 14 23.12 -32.29 -9.43
N SER A 15 24.10 -32.62 -10.30
CA SER A 15 25.40 -33.13 -9.87
C SER A 15 26.11 -32.20 -8.92
N ILE A 16 26.07 -30.91 -9.22
CA ILE A 16 26.69 -29.85 -8.41
C ILE A 16 26.07 -29.74 -7.01
N ALA A 17 24.75 -29.96 -6.91
CA ALA A 17 24.04 -29.98 -5.65
C ALA A 17 24.49 -31.15 -4.77
N ARG A 18 24.65 -32.32 -5.36
CA ARG A 18 25.09 -33.53 -4.66
C ARG A 18 26.54 -33.38 -4.18
N ILE A 19 27.43 -32.80 -4.98
CA ILE A 19 28.81 -32.52 -4.61
C ILE A 19 28.84 -31.52 -3.47
N ALA A 20 28.11 -30.40 -3.56
CA ALA A 20 28.05 -29.39 -2.50
C ALA A 20 27.46 -29.93 -1.19
N ALA A 21 26.48 -30.84 -1.26
CA ALA A 21 25.92 -31.46 -0.08
C ALA A 21 26.88 -32.46 0.58
N ARG A 22 27.76 -33.12 -0.22
CA ARG A 22 28.73 -34.10 0.28
C ARG A 22 29.99 -33.44 0.83
N ASP A 23 30.54 -32.46 0.10
CA ASP A 23 31.89 -31.93 0.33
C ASP A 23 31.89 -30.49 0.87
N GLY A 24 30.71 -29.89 1.08
CA GLY A 24 30.55 -28.50 1.50
C GLY A 24 29.32 -28.24 2.33
N VAL A 25 28.84 -27.00 2.28
CA VAL A 25 27.64 -26.53 3.02
C VAL A 25 26.68 -25.88 2.05
N ILE A 26 25.41 -26.29 2.10
CA ILE A 26 24.33 -25.64 1.36
C ILE A 26 23.54 -24.76 2.33
N LEU A 27 23.61 -23.45 2.11
CA LEU A 27 22.82 -22.46 2.84
C LEU A 27 21.59 -22.11 1.99
N ARG A 28 20.42 -22.16 2.61
CA ARG A 28 19.16 -21.75 1.98
C ARG A 28 18.68 -20.46 2.63
N PHE A 29 18.39 -19.48 1.78
CA PHE A 29 17.83 -18.19 2.18
C PHE A 29 16.45 -18.04 1.55
N PRO A 30 15.38 -18.61 2.15
CA PRO A 30 14.04 -18.47 1.62
C PRO A 30 13.62 -17.00 1.64
N LEU A 31 12.81 -16.61 0.66
CA LEU A 31 12.19 -15.28 0.67
C LEU A 31 11.31 -15.15 1.92
N VAL A 32 11.35 -13.98 2.51
CA VAL A 32 10.44 -13.63 3.59
C VAL A 32 9.12 -13.22 2.95
N GLU A 33 8.11 -14.05 3.04
CA GLU A 33 6.83 -13.84 2.40
C GLU A 33 5.69 -13.77 3.40
N GLY A 34 4.66 -13.01 3.02
CA GLY A 34 3.44 -12.85 3.80
C GLY A 34 3.61 -12.01 5.06
N HIS A 35 2.49 -11.51 5.56
CA HIS A 35 2.47 -10.59 6.71
C HIS A 35 3.18 -11.14 7.95
N GLN A 36 2.97 -12.42 8.28
CA GLN A 36 3.60 -13.01 9.48
C GLN A 36 5.12 -13.15 9.31
N GLY A 37 5.60 -13.52 8.13
CA GLY A 37 7.02 -13.62 7.82
C GLY A 37 7.72 -12.26 7.91
N ILE A 38 7.15 -11.24 7.30
CA ILE A 38 7.64 -9.85 7.37
C ILE A 38 7.64 -9.33 8.81
N ARG A 39 6.55 -9.56 9.54
CA ARG A 39 6.46 -9.19 10.95
C ARG A 39 7.56 -9.87 11.80
N ALA A 40 7.75 -11.16 11.63
CA ALA A 40 8.79 -11.93 12.36
C ALA A 40 10.21 -11.42 12.01
N PHE A 41 10.45 -11.08 10.72
CA PHE A 41 11.71 -10.48 10.28
C PHE A 41 11.98 -9.15 11.00
N VAL A 42 11.00 -8.24 11.05
CA VAL A 42 11.16 -6.94 11.72
C VAL A 42 11.35 -7.12 13.21
N GLN A 43 10.61 -8.02 13.87
CA GLN A 43 10.77 -8.31 15.28
C GLN A 43 12.17 -8.87 15.63
N ASP A 44 12.73 -9.75 14.78
CA ASP A 44 14.11 -10.22 14.93
C ASP A 44 15.12 -9.07 14.81
N ARG A 45 14.94 -8.17 13.84
CA ARG A 45 15.78 -6.98 13.67
C ARG A 45 15.71 -6.02 14.86
N LEU A 46 14.52 -5.75 15.36
CA LEU A 46 14.30 -4.93 16.56
C LEU A 46 15.00 -5.54 17.78
N LYS A 47 14.84 -6.86 17.98
CA LYS A 47 15.50 -7.58 19.07
C LYS A 47 17.03 -7.48 18.98
N ARG A 48 17.61 -7.66 17.79
CA ARG A 48 19.07 -7.53 17.58
C ARG A 48 19.57 -6.11 17.80
N ALA A 49 18.75 -5.11 17.49
CA ALA A 49 19.05 -3.70 17.75
C ALA A 49 18.81 -3.28 19.21
N GLY A 50 18.28 -4.17 20.06
CA GLY A 50 17.94 -3.86 21.45
C GLY A 50 16.80 -2.85 21.60
N LEU A 51 15.95 -2.73 20.57
CA LEU A 51 14.85 -1.78 20.50
C LEU A 51 13.51 -2.49 20.73
N ARG A 52 12.65 -1.88 21.53
CA ARG A 52 11.24 -2.25 21.64
C ARG A 52 10.39 -1.32 20.79
N ILE A 53 9.23 -1.77 20.34
CA ILE A 53 8.27 -0.99 19.58
C ILE A 53 6.86 -1.26 20.09
N GLU A 54 6.02 -0.25 20.13
CA GLU A 54 4.60 -0.41 20.44
C GLU A 54 3.88 -1.15 19.33
N SER A 55 2.82 -1.89 19.68
CA SER A 55 2.14 -2.78 18.72
C SER A 55 1.53 -2.04 17.54
N ASP A 56 0.89 -0.90 17.77
CA ASP A 56 0.28 -0.06 16.74
C ASP A 56 1.35 0.68 15.89
N ALA A 57 2.45 1.10 16.49
CA ALA A 57 3.60 1.67 15.79
C ALA A 57 4.25 0.64 14.87
N LEU A 58 4.38 -0.63 15.30
CA LEU A 58 4.88 -1.71 14.45
C LEU A 58 3.96 -1.96 13.25
N GLU A 59 2.65 -2.06 13.47
CA GLU A 59 1.69 -2.27 12.38
C GLU A 59 1.71 -1.11 11.38
N HIS A 60 1.80 0.12 11.87
CA HIS A 60 1.95 1.29 11.02
C HIS A 60 3.24 1.23 10.19
N MET A 61 4.38 0.94 10.82
CA MET A 61 5.66 0.78 10.12
C MET A 61 5.58 -0.29 9.02
N LEU A 62 5.00 -1.46 9.32
CA LEU A 62 4.83 -2.53 8.35
C LEU A 62 3.93 -2.13 7.17
N ALA A 63 2.90 -1.32 7.42
CA ALA A 63 1.99 -0.85 6.37
C ALA A 63 2.66 0.17 5.44
N ILE A 64 3.47 1.11 5.98
CA ILE A 64 4.09 2.17 5.19
C ILE A 64 5.38 1.76 4.48
N CYS A 65 6.12 0.76 4.99
CA CYS A 65 7.36 0.27 4.37
C CYS A 65 7.13 -0.81 3.30
N SER A 66 5.91 -1.28 3.11
CA SER A 66 5.62 -2.45 2.27
C SER A 66 6.43 -3.71 2.67
N ASP A 67 6.53 -4.69 1.75
CA ASP A 67 7.21 -5.97 2.04
C ASP A 67 8.73 -5.95 1.72
N ASP A 68 9.33 -4.77 1.47
CA ASP A 68 10.77 -4.67 1.20
C ASP A 68 11.58 -4.86 2.49
N THR A 69 12.14 -6.06 2.66
CA THR A 69 12.93 -6.41 3.84
C THR A 69 14.20 -5.60 4.01
N ARG A 70 14.78 -5.08 2.91
CA ARG A 70 15.96 -4.20 2.96
C ARG A 70 15.57 -2.82 3.49
N GLN A 71 14.48 -2.26 2.98
CA GLN A 71 13.94 -1.01 3.49
C GLN A 71 13.59 -1.16 4.98
N LEU A 72 12.84 -2.20 5.35
CA LEU A 72 12.48 -2.46 6.75
C LEU A 72 13.69 -2.57 7.68
N ALA A 73 14.75 -3.26 7.25
CA ALA A 73 15.98 -3.35 8.05
C ALA A 73 16.65 -1.98 8.26
N ASN A 74 16.68 -1.14 7.23
CA ASN A 74 17.23 0.22 7.32
C ASN A 74 16.37 1.11 8.23
N GLU A 75 15.05 1.00 8.13
CA GLU A 75 14.13 1.78 8.98
C GLU A 75 14.28 1.38 10.47
N VAL A 76 14.43 0.08 10.76
CA VAL A 76 14.73 -0.39 12.13
C VAL A 76 16.05 0.20 12.64
N ALA A 77 17.09 0.25 11.79
CA ALA A 77 18.38 0.83 12.18
C ALA A 77 18.27 2.34 12.47
N LYS A 78 17.51 3.08 11.66
CA LYS A 78 17.23 4.52 11.91
C LYS A 78 16.47 4.73 13.21
N LEU A 79 15.41 3.94 13.45
CA LEU A 79 14.65 4.01 14.70
C LEU A 79 15.52 3.69 15.93
N ALA A 80 16.37 2.66 15.84
CA ALA A 80 17.28 2.32 16.92
C ALA A 80 18.28 3.44 17.24
N SER A 81 18.78 4.13 16.19
CA SER A 81 19.66 5.28 16.37
C SER A 81 18.94 6.50 16.96
N TYR A 82 17.68 6.70 16.63
CA TYR A 82 16.88 7.82 17.11
C TYR A 82 16.43 7.64 18.57
N VAL A 83 15.88 6.46 18.88
CA VAL A 83 15.31 6.16 20.20
C VAL A 83 16.42 5.84 21.23
N GLY A 84 17.54 5.30 20.75
CA GLY A 84 18.66 4.89 21.60
C GLY A 84 18.52 3.49 22.21
N PRO A 85 19.61 2.98 22.85
CA PRO A 85 19.64 1.63 23.39
C PRO A 85 18.61 1.39 24.49
N GLY A 86 17.84 0.31 24.37
CA GLY A 86 16.84 -0.09 25.35
C GLY A 86 15.55 0.72 25.35
N GLY A 87 15.43 1.69 24.43
CA GLY A 87 14.25 2.54 24.29
C GLY A 87 13.04 1.83 23.70
N VAL A 88 11.94 2.55 23.62
CA VAL A 88 10.67 2.12 23.03
C VAL A 88 10.31 3.08 21.90
N ALA A 89 10.17 2.56 20.68
CA ALA A 89 9.65 3.33 19.57
C ALA A 89 8.11 3.34 19.67
N ASP A 90 7.57 4.52 19.82
CA ASP A 90 6.14 4.81 19.78
C ASP A 90 5.69 5.24 18.38
N MET A 91 4.42 5.58 18.23
CA MET A 91 3.85 6.06 16.97
C MET A 91 4.49 7.37 16.50
N GLU A 92 4.87 8.25 17.42
CA GLU A 92 5.51 9.53 17.08
C GLU A 92 6.91 9.32 16.50
N ALA A 93 7.73 8.48 17.13
CA ALA A 93 9.05 8.10 16.62
C ALA A 93 8.96 7.44 15.24
N VAL A 94 7.99 6.54 15.02
CA VAL A 94 7.79 5.90 13.71
C VAL A 94 7.42 6.94 12.66
N ARG A 95 6.50 7.85 12.93
CA ARG A 95 6.12 8.92 11.99
C ARG A 95 7.26 9.90 11.69
N ALA A 96 8.10 10.18 12.66
CA ALA A 96 9.22 11.11 12.49
C ALA A 96 10.38 10.53 11.68
N ILE A 97 10.65 9.22 11.82
CA ILE A 97 11.90 8.61 11.33
C ILE A 97 11.70 7.66 10.17
N VAL A 98 10.59 6.91 10.15
CA VAL A 98 10.36 5.89 9.12
C VAL A 98 9.96 6.57 7.81
N SER A 99 10.74 6.33 6.78
CA SER A 99 10.44 6.82 5.44
C SER A 99 9.37 5.96 4.79
N PRO A 100 8.22 6.52 4.44
CA PRO A 100 7.18 5.77 3.75
C PRO A 100 7.68 5.29 2.38
N SER A 101 7.21 4.12 1.98
CA SER A 101 7.42 3.64 0.61
C SER A 101 6.69 4.56 -0.39
N ARG A 102 7.10 4.54 -1.66
CA ARG A 102 6.42 5.31 -2.70
C ARG A 102 4.91 5.03 -2.76
N SER A 103 4.52 3.78 -2.58
CA SER A 103 3.10 3.40 -2.53
C SER A 103 2.38 3.97 -1.31
N SER A 104 3.07 4.10 -0.17
CA SER A 104 2.46 4.64 1.06
C SER A 104 2.10 6.11 0.94
N VAL A 105 2.91 6.92 0.27
CA VAL A 105 2.60 8.36 0.09
C VAL A 105 1.32 8.56 -0.73
N VAL A 106 1.04 7.62 -1.65
CA VAL A 106 -0.23 7.64 -2.40
C VAL A 106 -1.43 7.25 -1.53
N PHE A 107 -1.22 6.47 -0.46
CA PHE A 107 -2.28 6.25 0.53
C PHE A 107 -2.65 7.56 1.24
N ASP A 108 -1.65 8.36 1.63
CA ASP A 108 -1.89 9.66 2.24
C ASP A 108 -2.61 10.62 1.28
N LEU A 109 -2.20 10.63 0.00
CA LEU A 109 -2.88 11.41 -1.04
C LEU A 109 -4.34 10.96 -1.21
N ALA A 110 -4.60 9.65 -1.29
CA ALA A 110 -5.96 9.14 -1.44
C ALA A 110 -6.81 9.36 -0.18
N ASP A 111 -6.23 9.27 1.02
CA ASP A 111 -6.90 9.60 2.27
C ASP A 111 -7.27 11.10 2.30
N THR A 112 -6.37 11.99 1.87
CA THR A 112 -6.60 13.43 1.74
C THR A 112 -7.73 13.74 0.73
N ILE A 113 -7.77 13.00 -0.41
CA ILE A 113 -8.86 13.10 -1.37
C ILE A 113 -10.19 12.62 -0.73
N ALA A 114 -10.17 11.53 0.02
CA ALA A 114 -11.34 11.01 0.72
C ALA A 114 -11.90 12.00 1.76
N GLU A 115 -11.02 12.79 2.38
CA GLU A 115 -11.35 13.86 3.31
C GLU A 115 -11.74 15.16 2.61
N ARG A 116 -11.79 15.17 1.26
CA ARG A 116 -12.16 16.35 0.44
C ARG A 116 -11.23 17.56 0.63
N GLN A 117 -9.97 17.34 1.01
CA GLN A 117 -8.98 18.39 1.30
C GLN A 117 -8.17 18.74 0.04
N VAL A 118 -8.80 19.47 -0.90
CA VAL A 118 -8.24 19.75 -2.24
C VAL A 118 -6.86 20.40 -2.18
N ASP A 119 -6.70 21.47 -1.40
CA ASP A 119 -5.43 22.20 -1.34
C ASP A 119 -4.28 21.33 -0.84
N GLN A 120 -4.55 20.47 0.16
CA GLN A 120 -3.56 19.55 0.69
C GLN A 120 -3.24 18.44 -0.34
N ALA A 121 -4.24 17.91 -1.04
CA ALA A 121 -4.04 16.90 -2.09
C ALA A 121 -3.19 17.45 -3.24
N LEU A 122 -3.46 18.67 -3.70
CA LEU A 122 -2.67 19.34 -4.75
C LEU A 122 -1.23 19.62 -4.26
N GLY A 123 -1.06 20.03 -3.00
CA GLY A 123 0.26 20.22 -2.38
C GLY A 123 1.08 18.92 -2.40
N LEU A 124 0.48 17.79 -1.97
CA LEU A 124 1.12 16.48 -1.98
C LEU A 124 1.54 16.04 -3.40
N VAL A 125 0.70 16.26 -4.40
CA VAL A 125 1.03 15.92 -5.80
C VAL A 125 2.21 16.75 -6.30
N ARG A 126 2.21 18.06 -6.07
CA ARG A 126 3.33 18.94 -6.45
C ARG A 126 4.64 18.52 -5.80
N ASP A 127 4.60 18.17 -4.53
CA ASP A 127 5.76 17.66 -3.79
C ASP A 127 6.28 16.34 -4.38
N LEU A 128 5.39 15.42 -4.74
CA LEU A 128 5.76 14.13 -5.33
C LEU A 128 6.38 14.31 -6.73
N VAL A 129 5.76 15.12 -7.58
CA VAL A 129 6.28 15.43 -8.92
C VAL A 129 7.60 16.20 -8.80
N GLY A 130 7.72 17.14 -7.87
CA GLY A 130 8.96 17.86 -7.58
C GLY A 130 10.11 16.96 -7.09
N ARG A 131 9.81 15.79 -6.52
CA ARG A 131 10.78 14.73 -6.16
C ARG A 131 11.08 13.77 -7.31
N GLY A 132 10.50 13.98 -8.51
CA GLY A 132 10.75 13.20 -9.72
C GLY A 132 9.78 12.03 -9.95
N GLU A 133 8.67 11.94 -9.21
CA GLU A 133 7.64 10.96 -9.52
C GLU A 133 6.84 11.40 -10.76
N SER A 134 6.57 10.48 -11.70
CA SER A 134 5.79 10.81 -12.89
C SER A 134 4.29 10.83 -12.61
N ALA A 135 3.55 11.70 -13.31
CA ALA A 135 2.09 11.75 -13.21
C ALA A 135 1.43 10.42 -13.59
N VAL A 136 1.97 9.70 -14.58
CA VAL A 136 1.51 8.35 -14.98
C VAL A 136 1.64 7.36 -13.83
N PHE A 137 2.76 7.38 -13.10
CA PHE A 137 2.97 6.52 -11.95
C PHE A 137 1.98 6.84 -10.82
N LEU A 138 1.80 8.12 -10.51
CA LEU A 138 0.85 8.57 -9.49
C LEU A 138 -0.60 8.20 -9.85
N ALA A 139 -1.02 8.41 -11.11
CA ALA A 139 -2.33 8.01 -11.61
C ALA A 139 -2.57 6.50 -11.47
N THR A 140 -1.57 5.68 -11.82
CA THR A 140 -1.63 4.22 -11.69
C THR A 140 -1.84 3.78 -10.24
N LEU A 141 -1.10 4.37 -9.31
CA LEU A 141 -1.22 4.07 -7.88
C LEU A 141 -2.56 4.54 -7.31
N LEU A 142 -3.02 5.74 -7.70
CA LEU A 142 -4.35 6.24 -7.31
C LEU A 142 -5.46 5.31 -7.82
N ALA A 143 -5.40 4.87 -9.08
CA ALA A 143 -6.36 3.93 -9.63
C ALA A 143 -6.38 2.61 -8.82
N GLY A 144 -5.21 2.09 -8.46
CA GLY A 144 -5.09 0.93 -7.58
C GLY A 144 -5.75 1.16 -6.21
N ARG A 145 -5.49 2.33 -5.60
CA ARG A 145 -6.07 2.69 -4.30
C ARG A 145 -7.60 2.85 -4.36
N PHE A 146 -8.12 3.58 -5.35
CA PHE A 146 -9.55 3.76 -5.52
C PHE A 146 -10.27 2.45 -5.82
N ARG A 147 -9.63 1.50 -6.52
CA ARG A 147 -10.14 0.13 -6.68
C ARG A 147 -10.29 -0.57 -5.33
N MET A 148 -9.30 -0.42 -4.42
CA MET A 148 -9.40 -0.97 -3.06
C MET A 148 -10.53 -0.32 -2.26
N LEU A 149 -10.73 0.99 -2.39
CA LEU A 149 -11.84 1.70 -1.75
C LEU A 149 -13.19 1.22 -2.28
N TYR A 150 -13.31 1.03 -3.60
CA TYR A 150 -14.51 0.48 -4.22
C TYR A 150 -14.83 -0.92 -3.69
N GLN A 151 -13.84 -1.83 -3.64
CA GLN A 151 -14.00 -3.16 -3.08
C GLN A 151 -14.40 -3.10 -1.59
N ALA A 152 -13.80 -2.19 -0.82
CA ALA A 152 -14.14 -1.98 0.58
C ALA A 152 -15.59 -1.51 0.75
N ARG A 153 -16.05 -0.57 -0.08
CA ARG A 153 -17.42 -0.07 -0.07
C ARG A 153 -18.41 -1.18 -0.41
N MET A 154 -18.16 -1.91 -1.50
CA MET A 154 -19.00 -3.05 -1.89
C MET A 154 -19.11 -4.10 -0.77
N LEU A 155 -17.99 -4.45 -0.12
CA LEU A 155 -18.01 -5.37 1.03
C LEU A 155 -18.83 -4.84 2.20
N MET A 156 -18.77 -3.55 2.50
CA MET A 156 -19.56 -2.95 3.58
C MET A 156 -21.07 -2.94 3.26
N ASP A 157 -21.41 -2.76 1.99
CA ASP A 157 -22.81 -2.76 1.55
C ASP A 157 -23.41 -4.18 1.56
N GLU A 158 -22.65 -5.18 1.15
CA GLU A 158 -23.09 -6.57 1.03
C GLU A 158 -22.99 -7.36 2.35
N VAL A 159 -22.03 -7.01 3.23
CA VAL A 159 -21.71 -7.79 4.42
C VAL A 159 -21.80 -6.92 5.68
N PRO A 160 -22.93 -6.96 6.42
CA PRO A 160 -23.17 -6.13 7.61
C PRO A 160 -22.07 -6.27 8.68
N GLU A 161 -21.45 -7.46 8.80
CA GLU A 161 -20.33 -7.72 9.71
C GLU A 161 -19.12 -6.88 9.35
N VAL A 162 -18.80 -6.73 8.05
CA VAL A 162 -17.68 -5.89 7.57
C VAL A 162 -17.99 -4.42 7.84
N ALA A 163 -19.23 -3.97 7.63
CA ALA A 163 -19.62 -2.60 7.96
C ALA A 163 -19.46 -2.31 9.48
N ARG A 164 -19.70 -3.30 10.34
CA ARG A 164 -19.44 -3.17 11.79
C ARG A 164 -17.95 -3.11 12.10
N LEU A 165 -17.11 -3.89 11.40
CA LEU A 165 -15.65 -3.84 11.54
C LEU A 165 -15.10 -2.48 11.11
N ALA A 166 -15.62 -1.89 10.04
CA ALA A 166 -15.21 -0.57 9.54
C ALA A 166 -15.47 0.56 10.55
N LYS A 167 -16.52 0.45 11.36
CA LYS A 167 -16.88 1.46 12.38
C LYS A 167 -16.03 1.41 13.65
N ARG A 168 -15.13 0.44 13.79
CA ARG A 168 -14.24 0.36 14.96
C ARG A 168 -13.21 1.48 14.89
N GLY A 169 -13.13 2.30 15.90
CA GLY A 169 -12.22 3.46 15.95
C GLY A 169 -10.74 3.10 16.14
N ARG A 170 -10.40 1.82 16.40
CA ARG A 170 -9.01 1.36 16.63
C ARG A 170 -8.74 0.07 15.87
N TYR A 171 -7.56 0.01 15.28
CA TYR A 171 -7.02 -1.22 14.70
C TYR A 171 -6.69 -2.24 15.79
N SER A 172 -6.96 -3.52 15.54
CA SER A 172 -6.53 -4.63 16.39
C SER A 172 -5.74 -5.65 15.57
N SER A 173 -4.79 -6.33 16.20
CA SER A 173 -4.02 -7.40 15.55
C SER A 173 -4.89 -8.59 15.09
N SER A 174 -6.09 -8.75 15.65
CA SER A 174 -7.09 -9.76 15.25
C SER A 174 -7.90 -9.36 14.02
N PHE A 175 -7.83 -8.10 13.57
CA PHE A 175 -8.67 -7.56 12.50
C PHE A 175 -8.62 -8.41 11.23
N GLY A 176 -7.45 -8.84 10.79
CA GLY A 176 -7.32 -9.67 9.58
C GLY A 176 -8.06 -11.00 9.67
N ALA A 177 -7.98 -11.67 10.81
CA ALA A 177 -8.70 -12.92 11.06
C ALA A 177 -10.22 -12.69 11.14
N GLU A 178 -10.64 -11.58 11.78
CA GLU A 178 -12.04 -11.20 11.90
C GLU A 178 -12.62 -10.85 10.52
N LEU A 179 -11.91 -10.08 9.69
CA LEU A 179 -12.31 -9.76 8.32
C LEU A 179 -12.45 -11.04 7.48
N THR A 180 -11.47 -11.93 7.55
CA THR A 180 -11.50 -13.22 6.83
C THR A 180 -12.70 -14.06 7.25
N LYS A 181 -13.04 -14.08 8.54
CA LYS A 181 -14.20 -14.81 9.07
C LYS A 181 -15.53 -14.17 8.66
N ALA A 182 -15.58 -12.83 8.62
CA ALA A 182 -16.79 -12.09 8.30
C ALA A 182 -17.20 -12.21 6.83
N VAL A 183 -16.23 -12.30 5.90
CA VAL A 183 -16.52 -12.37 4.47
C VAL A 183 -16.90 -13.79 4.05
N PRO A 184 -18.12 -14.05 3.52
CA PRO A 184 -18.54 -15.34 3.03
C PRO A 184 -17.62 -15.86 1.91
N GLU A 185 -17.46 -17.18 1.79
CA GLU A 185 -16.61 -17.78 0.78
C GLU A 185 -17.05 -17.42 -0.65
N ALA A 186 -18.35 -17.43 -0.91
CA ALA A 186 -18.90 -17.03 -2.20
C ALA A 186 -18.56 -15.57 -2.56
N THR A 187 -18.63 -14.65 -1.59
CA THR A 187 -18.22 -13.25 -1.79
C THR A 187 -16.71 -13.14 -2.01
N ARG A 188 -15.92 -13.92 -1.25
CA ARG A 188 -14.46 -13.94 -1.36
C ARG A 188 -13.99 -14.40 -2.74
N ALA A 189 -14.69 -15.38 -3.34
CA ALA A 189 -14.39 -15.90 -4.68
C ALA A 189 -14.56 -14.85 -5.81
N LEU A 190 -15.28 -13.74 -5.56
CA LEU A 190 -15.44 -12.65 -6.51
C LEU A 190 -14.24 -11.69 -6.54
N PHE A 191 -13.34 -11.77 -5.55
CA PHE A 191 -12.18 -10.89 -5.46
C PHE A 191 -11.00 -11.45 -6.27
N PRO A 192 -10.17 -10.56 -6.85
CA PRO A 192 -8.96 -10.98 -7.55
C PRO A 192 -8.04 -11.81 -6.65
N GLU A 193 -7.37 -12.80 -7.23
CA GLU A 193 -6.42 -13.63 -6.48
C GLU A 193 -5.07 -12.95 -6.28
N ASP A 194 -4.72 -12.00 -7.12
CA ASP A 194 -3.45 -11.29 -7.01
C ASP A 194 -3.47 -10.24 -5.88
N LYS A 195 -2.33 -10.09 -5.22
CA LYS A 195 -2.18 -9.19 -4.08
C LYS A 195 -2.38 -7.71 -4.46
N GLN A 196 -1.99 -7.31 -5.66
CA GLN A 196 -2.02 -5.90 -6.06
C GLN A 196 -3.43 -5.38 -6.29
N ASN A 197 -4.34 -6.25 -6.73
CA ASN A 197 -5.69 -5.89 -7.12
C ASN A 197 -6.78 -6.34 -6.13
N SER A 198 -6.44 -7.06 -5.06
CA SER A 198 -7.41 -7.59 -4.09
C SER A 198 -7.26 -6.96 -2.71
N LEU A 199 -8.33 -6.32 -2.22
CA LEU A 199 -8.41 -5.81 -0.84
C LEU A 199 -8.18 -6.91 0.20
N LEU A 200 -8.72 -8.09 -0.03
CA LEU A 200 -8.64 -9.23 0.91
C LEU A 200 -7.24 -9.87 0.98
N LYS A 201 -6.35 -9.56 0.04
CA LYS A 201 -4.95 -10.00 0.02
C LYS A 201 -3.98 -8.93 0.53
N GLN A 202 -4.49 -7.73 0.85
CA GLN A 202 -3.68 -6.66 1.42
C GLN A 202 -3.26 -6.96 2.86
N HIS A 203 -2.26 -6.22 3.33
CA HIS A 203 -1.93 -6.19 4.74
C HIS A 203 -3.18 -5.83 5.57
N PRO A 204 -3.48 -6.50 6.69
CA PRO A 204 -4.71 -6.26 7.47
C PRO A 204 -4.91 -4.80 7.87
N PHE A 205 -3.84 -4.07 8.18
CA PHE A 205 -3.90 -2.65 8.48
C PHE A 205 -4.31 -1.82 7.26
N VAL A 206 -3.82 -2.16 6.06
CA VAL A 206 -4.22 -1.50 4.80
C VAL A 206 -5.69 -1.76 4.49
N ALA A 207 -6.17 -2.99 4.68
CA ALA A 207 -7.59 -3.32 4.53
C ALA A 207 -8.46 -2.54 5.53
N TYR A 208 -8.03 -2.46 6.80
CA TYR A 208 -8.71 -1.65 7.83
C TYR A 208 -8.81 -0.18 7.42
N LYS A 209 -7.70 0.45 7.03
CA LYS A 209 -7.67 1.83 6.55
C LYS A 209 -8.54 2.03 5.30
N SER A 210 -8.57 1.05 4.39
CA SER A 210 -9.42 1.11 3.20
C SER A 210 -10.91 1.09 3.55
N LEU A 211 -11.32 0.26 4.50
CA LEU A 211 -12.71 0.24 4.97
C LEU A 211 -13.10 1.55 5.64
N GLN A 212 -12.20 2.15 6.44
CA GLN A 212 -12.46 3.44 7.07
C GLN A 212 -12.59 4.57 6.04
N ALA A 213 -11.66 4.67 5.10
CA ALA A 213 -11.69 5.69 4.06
C ALA A 213 -12.90 5.53 3.13
N ALA A 214 -13.25 4.29 2.76
CA ALA A 214 -14.41 3.99 1.91
C ALA A 214 -15.75 4.35 2.56
N ALA A 215 -15.82 4.49 3.88
CA ALA A 215 -17.04 4.91 4.57
C ALA A 215 -17.48 6.34 4.20
N GLY A 216 -16.58 7.18 3.73
CA GLY A 216 -16.84 8.55 3.27
C GLY A 216 -17.35 8.65 1.82
N PHE A 217 -17.50 7.53 1.12
CA PHE A 217 -17.95 7.48 -0.27
C PHE A 217 -19.18 6.61 -0.45
N THR A 218 -19.94 6.86 -1.52
CA THR A 218 -20.91 5.89 -2.06
C THR A 218 -20.20 4.97 -3.09
N ALA A 219 -20.87 3.88 -3.47
CA ALA A 219 -20.35 3.00 -4.52
C ALA A 219 -20.32 3.71 -5.88
N GLU A 220 -21.32 4.56 -6.16
CA GLU A 220 -21.44 5.36 -7.36
C GLU A 220 -20.28 6.38 -7.46
N GLU A 221 -19.99 7.12 -6.39
CA GLU A 221 -18.87 8.08 -6.36
C GLU A 221 -17.52 7.38 -6.64
N LEU A 222 -17.30 6.18 -6.09
CA LEU A 222 -16.07 5.43 -6.33
C LEU A 222 -16.01 4.85 -7.74
N ALA A 223 -17.14 4.47 -8.34
CA ALA A 223 -17.21 4.04 -9.73
C ALA A 223 -16.90 5.20 -10.69
N GLU A 224 -17.48 6.40 -10.44
CA GLU A 224 -17.18 7.62 -11.20
C GLU A 224 -15.70 8.00 -11.06
N ALA A 225 -15.15 7.96 -9.85
CA ALA A 225 -13.74 8.22 -9.58
C ALA A 225 -12.81 7.29 -10.39
N LEU A 226 -13.14 6.00 -10.49
CA LEU A 226 -12.40 5.06 -11.34
C LEU A 226 -12.52 5.41 -12.82
N GLY A 227 -13.68 5.91 -13.27
CA GLY A 227 -13.88 6.44 -14.63
C GLY A 227 -12.97 7.64 -14.93
N HIS A 228 -12.88 8.61 -14.00
CA HIS A 228 -11.98 9.75 -14.13
C HIS A 228 -10.50 9.34 -14.20
N LEU A 229 -10.10 8.37 -13.36
CA LEU A 229 -8.73 7.85 -13.37
C LEU A 229 -8.40 7.07 -14.63
N LEU A 230 -9.35 6.35 -15.21
CA LEU A 230 -9.19 5.68 -16.52
C LEU A 230 -8.98 6.70 -17.64
N ASN A 231 -9.79 7.76 -17.68
CA ASN A 231 -9.65 8.84 -18.66
C ASN A 231 -8.31 9.57 -18.50
N LEU A 232 -7.88 9.81 -17.25
CA LEU A 232 -6.56 10.38 -16.97
C LEU A 232 -5.44 9.49 -17.51
N ASP A 233 -5.49 8.18 -17.29
CA ASP A 233 -4.48 7.24 -17.80
C ASP A 233 -4.39 7.29 -19.33
N ALA A 234 -5.53 7.37 -20.02
CA ALA A 234 -5.58 7.51 -21.48
C ALA A 234 -5.01 8.87 -21.93
N ALA A 235 -5.36 9.97 -21.26
CA ALA A 235 -4.87 11.30 -21.56
C ALA A 235 -3.34 11.42 -21.36
N LEU A 236 -2.80 10.90 -20.28
CA LEU A 236 -1.36 10.88 -19.99
C LEU A 236 -0.52 10.07 -21.00
N LYS A 237 -1.16 9.15 -21.73
CA LYS A 237 -0.52 8.32 -22.76
C LYS A 237 -0.73 8.88 -24.19
N SER A 238 -1.49 9.95 -24.34
CA SER A 238 -1.77 10.62 -25.60
C SER A 238 -1.10 12.00 -25.64
N THR A 239 -0.98 12.58 -26.85
CA THR A 239 -0.45 13.94 -27.02
C THR A 239 -1.60 14.94 -26.85
N THR A 240 -1.83 15.40 -25.62
CA THR A 240 -2.97 16.27 -25.30
C THR A 240 -2.68 17.78 -25.38
N GLY A 241 -1.41 18.17 -25.47
CA GLY A 241 -1.01 19.58 -25.42
C GLY A 241 -1.09 20.22 -24.02
N LEU A 242 -1.55 19.48 -23.00
CA LEU A 242 -1.51 19.86 -21.58
C LEU A 242 -0.34 19.18 -20.89
N GLU A 243 0.21 19.85 -19.88
CA GLU A 243 1.23 19.22 -19.02
C GLU A 243 0.62 18.10 -18.16
N ASP A 244 1.32 16.99 -18.02
CA ASP A 244 0.88 15.80 -17.28
C ASP A 244 0.44 16.13 -15.85
N ILE A 245 1.14 17.07 -15.20
CA ILE A 245 0.78 17.49 -13.85
C ILE A 245 -0.56 18.24 -13.83
N ALA A 246 -0.84 19.07 -14.83
CA ALA A 246 -2.10 19.80 -14.90
C ALA A 246 -3.28 18.84 -15.07
N LEU A 247 -3.13 17.80 -15.90
CA LEU A 247 -4.14 16.75 -16.06
C LEU A 247 -4.40 16.02 -14.74
N LEU A 248 -3.34 15.67 -14.00
CA LEU A 248 -3.45 14.99 -12.71
C LEU A 248 -4.13 15.90 -11.66
N GLU A 249 -3.77 17.19 -11.59
CA GLU A 249 -4.37 18.16 -10.67
C GLU A 249 -5.88 18.34 -10.95
N LEU A 250 -6.27 18.43 -12.22
CA LEU A 250 -7.68 18.52 -12.59
C LEU A 250 -8.49 17.31 -12.11
N VAL A 251 -7.98 16.11 -12.32
CA VAL A 251 -8.65 14.89 -11.84
C VAL A 251 -8.71 14.84 -10.31
N ILE A 252 -7.69 15.28 -9.60
CA ILE A 252 -7.73 15.34 -8.12
C ILE A 252 -8.83 16.29 -7.63
N ILE A 253 -9.02 17.43 -8.26
CA ILE A 253 -10.11 18.36 -7.95
C ILE A 253 -11.48 17.68 -8.12
N GLU A 254 -11.67 16.92 -9.20
CA GLU A 254 -12.88 16.13 -9.43
C GLU A 254 -13.08 15.05 -8.36
N LEU A 255 -12.02 14.29 -8.06
CA LEU A 255 -12.05 13.23 -7.03
C LEU A 255 -12.37 13.76 -5.63
N CYS A 256 -12.01 15.00 -5.32
CA CYS A 256 -12.42 15.66 -4.09
C CYS A 256 -13.89 16.11 -4.09
N GLY A 257 -14.65 15.86 -5.18
CA GLY A 257 -16.08 16.17 -5.24
C GLY A 257 -16.41 17.67 -5.26
N GLN A 258 -15.45 18.52 -5.60
CA GLN A 258 -15.73 19.90 -5.94
C GLN A 258 -16.22 19.92 -7.40
N HIS A 259 -17.51 19.65 -7.60
CA HIS A 259 -18.18 19.57 -8.89
C HIS A 259 -18.10 20.88 -9.69
N GLY A 260 -16.92 21.16 -10.20
CA GLY A 260 -16.81 22.03 -11.35
C GLY A 260 -16.96 21.18 -12.60
N ARG A 261 -18.09 21.17 -13.25
CA ARG A 261 -18.36 20.49 -14.55
C ARG A 261 -17.34 20.81 -15.65
N GLY A 262 -16.24 21.50 -15.31
CA GLY A 262 -15.19 21.94 -16.19
C GLY A 262 -14.01 20.99 -16.33
N ALA A 263 -13.58 20.32 -15.25
CA ALA A 263 -12.35 19.53 -15.30
C ALA A 263 -12.52 18.21 -16.08
N ALA A 264 -13.62 17.48 -15.85
CA ALA A 264 -13.94 16.29 -16.65
C ALA A 264 -14.12 16.63 -18.13
N ALA A 265 -14.73 17.78 -18.45
CA ALA A 265 -14.90 18.25 -19.84
C ALA A 265 -13.55 18.66 -20.48
N ILE A 266 -12.59 19.18 -19.70
CA ILE A 266 -11.24 19.52 -20.20
C ILE A 266 -10.46 18.23 -20.49
N VAL A 267 -10.50 17.24 -19.57
CA VAL A 267 -9.84 15.94 -19.78
C VAL A 267 -10.48 15.19 -20.95
N ALA A 268 -11.81 15.20 -21.08
CA ALA A 268 -12.51 14.59 -22.21
C ALA A 268 -12.15 15.25 -23.56
N ARG A 269 -12.08 16.60 -23.62
CA ARG A 269 -11.63 17.32 -24.82
C ARG A 269 -10.18 17.12 -25.19
N ALA A 270 -9.33 16.77 -24.23
CA ALA A 270 -7.93 16.45 -24.48
C ALA A 270 -7.76 15.06 -25.12
N LEU A 271 -8.82 14.23 -25.13
CA LEU A 271 -8.86 12.91 -25.74
C LEU A 271 -9.48 12.92 -27.16
N ASP A 272 -10.22 13.98 -27.54
CA ASP A 272 -10.72 14.22 -28.90
C ASP A 272 -9.66 14.95 -29.75
#